data_af5b08b5d3dbdb8682dfcdcbff9d9d58
#
_entry.id   af5b08b5d3dbdb8682dfcdcbff9d9d58
#
_cell.length_a   1.000
_cell.length_b   1.000
_cell.length_c   1.000
_cell.angle_alpha   90.00
_cell.angle_beta   90.00
_cell.angle_gamma   90.00
#
_symmetry.space_group_name_H-M   'P 1'
#
loop_
_entity.id
_entity.type
_entity.pdbx_description
1 polymer ?
#
loop_
_entity_poly.entity_id
_entity_poly.type
_entity_poly.pdbx_seq_one_letter_code
_entity_poly.pdbx_strand_id
1 'polypeptide(L)'
;EIEKITRRFAQELIKRDLISPSMNVPAPDIGTSSTEMAWIADEYRKINPVDINGAACVTGKPANKNGLVGREEATGRGVQFIVREFFRNPELLKLVKLDDDLSSKSFILQGFGNVGYHLSKFLTEDDKVKLIGLAEYNGGIYNEDGINVEHAKKYFIKNKSFENYPKASFVKDSSLLLKRQCDILIPAARENVITEKNAADISAKLIVEAANGPISYKGNQILNKNRIFVIPDILANSGGVAVSYFEWVKNIRH
;
A
#
# COMPACT_ATOMS: atom_id res chain seq x y z
N GLU A 1 -15.54 -6.77 -21.89
CA GLU A 1 -15.29 -8.21 -21.61
C GLU A 1 -15.10 -8.46 -20.11
N ILE A 2 -14.30 -7.67 -19.39
CA ILE A 2 -14.07 -7.78 -17.93
C ILE A 2 -15.39 -7.69 -17.15
N GLU A 3 -16.29 -6.77 -17.51
CA GLU A 3 -17.59 -6.66 -16.86
C GLU A 3 -18.42 -7.95 -16.96
N LYS A 4 -18.45 -8.58 -18.13
CA LYS A 4 -19.19 -9.84 -18.33
C LYS A 4 -18.62 -10.96 -17.45
N ILE A 5 -17.29 -11.05 -17.37
CA ILE A 5 -16.59 -12.03 -16.54
C ILE A 5 -16.89 -11.77 -15.06
N THR A 6 -16.76 -10.53 -14.60
CA THR A 6 -17.00 -10.15 -13.21
C THR A 6 -18.44 -10.43 -12.79
N ARG A 7 -19.42 -10.06 -13.61
CA ARG A 7 -20.84 -10.33 -13.35
C ARG A 7 -21.13 -11.83 -13.30
N ARG A 8 -20.58 -12.61 -14.23
CA ARG A 8 -20.75 -14.06 -14.24
C ARG A 8 -20.09 -14.72 -13.02
N PHE A 9 -18.89 -14.29 -12.66
CA PHE A 9 -18.21 -14.73 -11.45
C PHE A 9 -19.03 -14.44 -10.19
N ALA A 10 -19.58 -13.23 -10.07
CA ALA A 10 -20.46 -12.86 -8.96
C ALA A 10 -21.68 -13.77 -8.89
N GLN A 11 -22.37 -14.03 -10.02
CA GLN A 11 -23.52 -14.92 -10.06
C GLN A 11 -23.20 -16.33 -9.56
N GLU A 12 -22.05 -16.88 -9.95
CA GLU A 12 -21.63 -18.22 -9.53
C GLU A 12 -21.26 -18.27 -8.03
N LEU A 13 -20.66 -17.21 -7.49
CA LEU A 13 -20.37 -17.13 -6.06
C LEU A 13 -21.65 -16.96 -5.22
N ILE A 14 -22.59 -16.12 -5.67
CA ILE A 14 -23.87 -15.90 -4.97
C ILE A 14 -24.69 -17.19 -4.92
N LYS A 15 -24.76 -17.94 -6.02
CA LYS A 15 -25.46 -19.25 -6.07
C LYS A 15 -24.91 -20.27 -5.08
N ARG A 16 -23.69 -20.13 -4.64
CA ARG A 16 -23.01 -21.01 -3.71
C ARG A 16 -22.91 -20.45 -2.28
N ASP A 17 -23.60 -19.35 -2.03
CA ASP A 17 -23.54 -18.61 -0.75
C ASP A 17 -22.11 -18.19 -0.35
N LEU A 18 -21.26 -17.93 -1.34
CA LEU A 18 -19.87 -17.50 -1.12
C LEU A 18 -19.70 -15.98 -1.10
N ILE A 19 -20.76 -15.22 -1.36
CA ILE A 19 -20.82 -13.75 -1.20
C ILE A 19 -22.14 -13.40 -0.52
N SER A 20 -22.05 -12.74 0.62
CA SER A 20 -23.20 -12.11 1.27
C SER A 20 -22.71 -11.12 2.34
N PRO A 21 -23.55 -10.18 2.79
CA PRO A 21 -23.18 -9.24 3.87
C PRO A 21 -22.73 -9.89 5.17
N SER A 22 -23.18 -11.12 5.45
CA SER A 22 -22.94 -11.82 6.72
C SER A 22 -21.91 -12.94 6.66
N MET A 23 -21.54 -13.39 5.45
CA MET A 23 -20.69 -14.59 5.31
C MET A 23 -19.29 -14.22 4.80
N ASN A 24 -19.23 -13.62 3.61
CA ASN A 24 -17.98 -13.30 2.96
C ASN A 24 -18.14 -12.05 2.09
N VAL A 25 -17.33 -11.05 2.35
CA VAL A 25 -17.44 -9.72 1.77
C VAL A 25 -16.14 -9.42 0.99
N PRO A 26 -16.12 -9.64 -0.32
CA PRO A 26 -14.97 -9.33 -1.17
C PRO A 26 -14.63 -7.83 -1.19
N ALA A 27 -13.37 -7.56 -1.51
CA ALA A 27 -12.82 -6.22 -1.75
C ALA A 27 -11.96 -6.23 -3.01
N PRO A 28 -11.62 -5.07 -3.59
CA PRO A 28 -10.74 -4.99 -4.75
C PRO A 28 -9.30 -5.35 -4.38
N ASP A 29 -8.60 -5.96 -5.33
CA ASP A 29 -7.19 -6.34 -5.25
C ASP A 29 -6.47 -5.97 -6.55
N ILE A 30 -5.23 -6.41 -6.74
CA ILE A 30 -4.44 -6.17 -7.96
C ILE A 30 -5.24 -6.54 -9.20
N GLY A 31 -5.36 -5.60 -10.14
CA GLY A 31 -6.09 -5.76 -11.39
C GLY A 31 -7.60 -5.50 -11.31
N THR A 32 -8.14 -5.19 -10.13
CA THR A 32 -9.53 -4.78 -9.92
C THR A 32 -9.64 -3.41 -9.26
N SER A 33 -10.81 -2.80 -9.35
CA SER A 33 -11.07 -1.45 -8.87
C SER A 33 -12.46 -1.34 -8.24
N SER A 34 -12.84 -0.14 -7.88
CA SER A 34 -14.19 0.17 -7.40
C SER A 34 -15.28 -0.14 -8.45
N THR A 35 -14.92 -0.17 -9.71
CA THR A 35 -15.85 -0.48 -10.82
C THR A 35 -16.30 -1.93 -10.77
N GLU A 36 -15.37 -2.87 -10.63
CA GLU A 36 -15.68 -4.30 -10.51
C GLU A 36 -16.53 -4.57 -9.26
N MET A 37 -16.21 -3.90 -8.14
CA MET A 37 -17.01 -4.01 -6.90
C MET A 37 -18.44 -3.49 -7.10
N ALA A 38 -18.64 -2.44 -7.90
CA ALA A 38 -19.96 -1.96 -8.24
C ALA A 38 -20.75 -2.97 -9.07
N TRP A 39 -20.11 -3.69 -10.00
CA TRP A 39 -20.77 -4.74 -10.79
C TRP A 39 -21.16 -5.94 -9.93
N ILE A 40 -20.31 -6.35 -8.98
CA ILE A 40 -20.64 -7.43 -8.05
C ILE A 40 -21.84 -7.06 -7.17
N ALA A 41 -21.85 -5.85 -6.60
CA ALA A 41 -22.96 -5.35 -5.79
C ALA A 41 -24.28 -5.26 -6.59
N ASP A 42 -24.20 -4.86 -7.86
CA ASP A 42 -25.35 -4.80 -8.76
C ASP A 42 -25.94 -6.21 -9.02
N GLU A 43 -25.09 -7.21 -9.30
CA GLU A 43 -25.55 -8.59 -9.48
C GLU A 43 -26.14 -9.18 -8.20
N TYR A 44 -25.52 -8.90 -7.04
CA TYR A 44 -26.02 -9.35 -5.75
C TYR A 44 -27.46 -8.84 -5.50
N ARG A 45 -27.69 -7.54 -5.70
CA ARG A 45 -29.01 -6.93 -5.51
C ARG A 45 -30.07 -7.45 -6.48
N LYS A 46 -29.69 -7.79 -7.72
CA LYS A 46 -30.63 -8.39 -8.69
C LYS A 46 -31.10 -9.78 -8.26
N ILE A 47 -30.18 -10.58 -7.69
CA ILE A 47 -30.48 -11.95 -7.25
C ILE A 47 -31.18 -11.95 -5.89
N ASN A 48 -30.80 -11.03 -4.99
CA ASN A 48 -31.33 -10.92 -3.62
C ASN A 48 -32.03 -9.55 -3.40
N PRO A 49 -33.13 -9.25 -4.10
CA PRO A 49 -33.74 -7.92 -4.05
C PRO A 49 -34.39 -7.57 -2.71
N VAL A 50 -34.64 -8.56 -1.85
CA VAL A 50 -35.24 -8.38 -0.52
C VAL A 50 -34.19 -8.19 0.58
N ASP A 51 -32.90 -8.39 0.27
CA ASP A 51 -31.82 -8.20 1.26
C ASP A 51 -31.56 -6.70 1.46
N ILE A 52 -32.07 -6.17 2.57
CA ILE A 52 -31.88 -4.76 2.97
C ILE A 52 -30.41 -4.39 3.17
N ASN A 53 -29.55 -5.36 3.51
CA ASN A 53 -28.12 -5.20 3.68
C ASN A 53 -27.34 -5.45 2.39
N GLY A 54 -27.99 -5.70 1.27
CA GLY A 54 -27.33 -6.08 0.01
C GLY A 54 -26.23 -5.14 -0.48
N ALA A 55 -26.21 -3.88 0.00
CA ALA A 55 -25.10 -2.96 -0.26
C ALA A 55 -23.79 -3.37 0.44
N ALA A 56 -23.87 -4.14 1.52
CA ALA A 56 -22.73 -4.58 2.30
C ALA A 56 -22.07 -5.88 1.78
N CYS A 57 -22.55 -6.45 0.68
CA CYS A 57 -22.03 -7.70 0.11
C CYS A 57 -20.58 -7.60 -0.41
N VAL A 58 -20.10 -6.39 -0.69
CA VAL A 58 -18.70 -6.09 -1.07
C VAL A 58 -18.28 -4.73 -0.52
N THR A 59 -16.98 -4.52 -0.34
CA THR A 59 -16.39 -3.21 0.01
C THR A 59 -15.50 -2.67 -1.12
N GLY A 60 -15.12 -1.40 -1.04
CA GLY A 60 -14.33 -0.74 -2.07
C GLY A 60 -15.17 -0.24 -3.25
N LYS A 61 -16.48 -0.07 -3.07
CA LYS A 61 -17.38 0.50 -4.08
C LYS A 61 -17.12 2.01 -4.32
N PRO A 62 -17.53 2.56 -5.45
CA PRO A 62 -17.55 4.00 -5.65
C PRO A 62 -18.39 4.71 -4.56
N ALA A 63 -17.98 5.91 -4.16
CA ALA A 63 -18.68 6.68 -3.11
C ALA A 63 -20.17 6.91 -3.43
N ASN A 64 -20.51 7.17 -4.69
CA ASN A 64 -21.89 7.33 -5.16
C ASN A 64 -22.68 6.01 -5.27
N LYS A 65 -22.05 4.87 -4.96
CA LYS A 65 -22.68 3.53 -4.91
C LYS A 65 -22.49 2.88 -3.53
N ASN A 66 -22.66 3.65 -2.48
CA ASN A 66 -22.54 3.24 -1.08
C ASN A 66 -21.10 2.91 -0.63
N GLY A 67 -20.06 3.31 -1.38
CA GLY A 67 -18.67 3.26 -0.93
C GLY A 67 -18.33 4.37 0.08
N LEU A 68 -17.10 4.37 0.56
CA LEU A 68 -16.56 5.43 1.41
C LEU A 68 -15.57 6.32 0.63
N VAL A 69 -15.66 7.63 0.86
CA VAL A 69 -14.63 8.59 0.43
C VAL A 69 -13.35 8.33 1.23
N GLY A 70 -12.19 8.49 0.59
CA GLY A 70 -10.89 8.26 1.24
C GLY A 70 -10.42 6.80 1.23
N ARG A 71 -11.22 5.87 0.70
CA ARG A 71 -10.87 4.44 0.61
C ARG A 71 -9.59 4.21 -0.22
N GLU A 72 -9.42 4.98 -1.26
CA GLU A 72 -8.29 4.85 -2.20
C GLU A 72 -6.95 5.16 -1.53
N GLU A 73 -6.92 6.16 -0.65
CA GLU A 73 -5.72 6.60 0.06
C GLU A 73 -5.55 5.96 1.45
N ALA A 74 -6.54 5.20 1.92
CA ALA A 74 -6.64 4.73 3.30
C ALA A 74 -5.44 3.89 3.75
N THR A 75 -4.92 3.01 2.90
CA THR A 75 -3.73 2.21 3.23
C THR A 75 -2.51 3.10 3.41
N GLY A 76 -2.25 4.01 2.46
CA GLY A 76 -1.14 4.96 2.55
C GLY A 76 -1.24 5.86 3.77
N ARG A 77 -2.43 6.34 4.09
CA ARG A 77 -2.69 7.16 5.30
C ARG A 77 -2.46 6.35 6.58
N GLY A 78 -2.89 5.09 6.61
CA GLY A 78 -2.64 4.19 7.74
C GLY A 78 -1.16 3.97 7.99
N VAL A 79 -0.38 3.69 6.95
CA VAL A 79 1.08 3.54 7.06
C VAL A 79 1.72 4.82 7.61
N GLN A 80 1.30 6.00 7.14
CA GLN A 80 1.78 7.28 7.67
C GLN A 80 1.50 7.40 9.18
N PHE A 81 0.29 7.05 9.64
CA PHE A 81 -0.04 7.06 11.07
C PHE A 81 0.88 6.15 11.88
N ILE A 82 1.15 4.95 11.40
CA ILE A 82 2.04 4.00 12.09
C ILE A 82 3.47 4.54 12.15
N VAL A 83 3.97 5.16 11.08
CA VAL A 83 5.29 5.82 11.10
C VAL A 83 5.32 6.94 12.14
N ARG A 84 4.30 7.81 12.18
CA ARG A 84 4.19 8.87 13.20
C ARG A 84 4.17 8.31 14.62
N GLU A 85 3.39 7.26 14.88
CA GLU A 85 3.33 6.61 16.20
C GLU A 85 4.66 5.98 16.59
N PHE A 86 5.37 5.37 15.64
CA PHE A 86 6.72 4.86 15.88
C PHE A 86 7.66 5.98 16.33
N PHE A 87 7.64 7.14 15.67
CA PHE A 87 8.49 8.28 16.00
C PHE A 87 8.09 9.01 17.30
N ARG A 88 6.90 8.76 17.83
CA ARG A 88 6.47 9.23 19.15
C ARG A 88 6.96 8.36 20.31
N ASN A 89 7.55 7.20 20.02
CA ASN A 89 8.01 6.26 21.04
C ASN A 89 9.53 6.31 21.22
N PRO A 90 10.04 6.94 22.31
CA PRO A 90 11.49 7.11 22.53
C PRO A 90 12.24 5.78 22.69
N GLU A 91 11.58 4.74 23.19
CA GLU A 91 12.21 3.42 23.38
C GLU A 91 12.46 2.74 22.04
N LEU A 92 11.49 2.81 21.12
CA LEU A 92 11.63 2.27 19.77
C LEU A 92 12.71 3.04 18.99
N LEU A 93 12.76 4.36 19.11
CA LEU A 93 13.77 5.19 18.45
C LEU A 93 15.20 4.85 18.91
N LYS A 94 15.39 4.57 20.19
CA LYS A 94 16.69 4.11 20.72
C LYS A 94 17.14 2.80 20.09
N LEU A 95 16.20 1.85 19.84
CA LEU A 95 16.54 0.57 19.22
C LEU A 95 17.07 0.74 17.80
N VAL A 96 16.51 1.68 17.04
CA VAL A 96 16.90 1.93 15.64
C VAL A 96 17.92 3.06 15.49
N LYS A 97 18.34 3.68 16.60
CA LYS A 97 19.29 4.81 16.63
C LYS A 97 18.82 5.99 15.75
N LEU A 98 17.55 6.33 15.85
CA LEU A 98 16.94 7.52 15.25
C LEU A 98 16.56 8.50 16.36
N ASP A 99 16.56 9.79 16.04
CA ASP A 99 15.94 10.84 16.86
C ASP A 99 14.46 11.00 16.48
N ASP A 100 13.72 11.79 17.23
CA ASP A 100 12.27 12.00 17.11
C ASP A 100 11.86 12.99 16.02
N ASP A 101 12.82 13.67 15.38
CA ASP A 101 12.54 14.58 14.28
C ASP A 101 12.29 13.80 12.98
N LEU A 102 11.03 13.43 12.73
CA LEU A 102 10.62 12.74 11.50
C LEU A 102 10.91 13.58 10.25
N SER A 103 10.86 14.90 10.32
CA SER A 103 11.06 15.79 9.16
C SER A 103 12.49 15.79 8.63
N SER A 104 13.45 15.42 9.46
CA SER A 104 14.87 15.30 9.08
C SER A 104 15.19 13.96 8.40
N LYS A 105 14.26 13.01 8.36
CA LYS A 105 14.51 11.65 7.87
C LYS A 105 14.38 11.53 6.37
N SER A 106 15.02 10.48 5.85
CA SER A 106 14.95 10.06 4.46
C SER A 106 14.27 8.70 4.31
N PHE A 107 13.58 8.51 3.20
CA PHE A 107 13.04 7.19 2.89
C PHE A 107 13.24 6.79 1.44
N ILE A 108 13.29 5.47 1.23
CA ILE A 108 13.25 4.83 -0.08
C ILE A 108 11.96 4.03 -0.17
N LEU A 109 11.23 4.23 -1.26
CA LEU A 109 9.97 3.55 -1.55
C LEU A 109 10.15 2.54 -2.66
N GLN A 110 9.60 1.34 -2.51
CA GLN A 110 9.44 0.38 -3.59
C GLN A 110 7.97 0.22 -3.95
N GLY A 111 7.66 0.48 -5.22
CA GLY A 111 6.30 0.48 -5.74
C GLY A 111 5.63 1.84 -5.67
N PHE A 112 5.20 2.34 -6.84
CA PHE A 112 4.56 3.65 -6.99
C PHE A 112 3.11 3.52 -7.47
N GLY A 113 2.47 2.42 -7.05
CA GLY A 113 1.05 2.17 -7.20
C GLY A 113 0.20 3.06 -6.29
N ASN A 114 -1.01 2.59 -5.97
CA ASN A 114 -1.93 3.34 -5.13
C ASN A 114 -1.36 3.62 -3.72
N VAL A 115 -0.90 2.58 -3.02
CA VAL A 115 -0.37 2.71 -1.66
C VAL A 115 0.88 3.57 -1.64
N GLY A 116 1.88 3.25 -2.48
CA GLY A 116 3.16 3.96 -2.48
C GLY A 116 3.04 5.42 -2.86
N TYR A 117 2.19 5.77 -3.84
CA TYR A 117 1.96 7.16 -4.22
C TYR A 117 1.33 7.97 -3.07
N HIS A 118 0.20 7.52 -2.52
CA HIS A 118 -0.47 8.26 -1.45
C HIS A 118 0.39 8.36 -0.20
N LEU A 119 1.05 7.27 0.19
CA LEU A 119 1.97 7.29 1.32
C LEU A 119 3.11 8.28 1.13
N SER A 120 3.79 8.24 -0.03
CA SER A 120 4.91 9.15 -0.27
C SER A 120 4.46 10.62 -0.32
N LYS A 121 3.26 10.88 -0.86
CA LYS A 121 2.65 12.21 -0.82
C LYS A 121 2.46 12.69 0.62
N PHE A 122 1.84 11.89 1.47
CA PHE A 122 1.59 12.26 2.86
C PHE A 122 2.87 12.44 3.66
N LEU A 123 3.83 11.52 3.55
CA LEU A 123 5.11 11.66 4.25
C LEU A 123 5.89 12.91 3.81
N THR A 124 5.86 13.26 2.53
CA THR A 124 6.59 14.44 2.03
C THR A 124 5.86 15.75 2.27
N GLU A 125 4.53 15.79 2.10
CA GLU A 125 3.74 17.02 2.23
C GLU A 125 3.40 17.34 3.69
N ASP A 126 2.95 16.35 4.46
CA ASP A 126 2.52 16.55 5.85
C ASP A 126 3.70 16.51 6.83
N ASP A 127 4.57 15.49 6.71
CA ASP A 127 5.64 15.20 7.68
C ASP A 127 7.03 15.71 7.25
N LYS A 128 7.15 16.21 6.02
CA LYS A 128 8.41 16.74 5.43
C LYS A 128 9.53 15.70 5.30
N VAL A 129 9.21 14.41 5.39
CA VAL A 129 10.18 13.32 5.19
C VAL A 129 10.68 13.33 3.74
N LYS A 130 11.98 13.17 3.55
CA LYS A 130 12.60 13.27 2.24
C LYS A 130 12.53 11.94 1.47
N LEU A 131 11.81 11.88 0.36
CA LEU A 131 11.84 10.75 -0.57
C LEU A 131 13.13 10.82 -1.41
N ILE A 132 14.11 9.96 -1.15
CA ILE A 132 15.41 9.96 -1.85
C ILE A 132 15.52 8.87 -2.92
N GLY A 133 14.73 7.81 -2.84
CA GLY A 133 14.73 6.71 -3.81
C GLY A 133 13.34 6.19 -4.08
N LEU A 134 13.07 5.90 -5.34
CA LEU A 134 11.80 5.36 -5.81
C LEU A 134 12.06 4.21 -6.78
N ALA A 135 11.75 2.99 -6.36
CA ALA A 135 11.96 1.76 -7.10
C ALA A 135 10.66 1.26 -7.73
N GLU A 136 10.68 1.00 -9.04
CA GLU A 136 9.62 0.38 -9.81
C GLU A 136 10.12 -0.85 -10.57
N TYR A 137 9.19 -1.66 -11.12
CA TYR A 137 9.51 -2.94 -11.76
C TYR A 137 10.43 -2.80 -12.98
N ASN A 138 10.42 -1.65 -13.64
CA ASN A 138 11.18 -1.37 -14.87
C ASN A 138 12.33 -0.38 -14.65
N GLY A 139 12.77 -0.18 -13.42
CA GLY A 139 13.83 0.74 -13.03
C GLY A 139 13.38 1.68 -11.93
N GLY A 140 14.26 2.54 -11.49
CA GLY A 140 13.94 3.49 -10.43
C GLY A 140 14.71 4.79 -10.58
N ILE A 141 14.49 5.71 -9.66
CA ILE A 141 15.18 7.00 -9.60
C ILE A 141 15.74 7.25 -8.19
N TYR A 142 16.85 7.98 -8.15
CA TYR A 142 17.52 8.35 -6.92
C TYR A 142 17.95 9.83 -6.94
N ASN A 143 17.67 10.54 -5.85
CA ASN A 143 18.14 11.91 -5.63
C ASN A 143 18.26 12.19 -4.13
N GLU A 144 19.47 12.46 -3.63
CA GLU A 144 19.72 12.77 -2.22
C GLU A 144 19.04 14.05 -1.74
N ASP A 145 18.83 15.00 -2.64
CA ASP A 145 18.14 16.25 -2.34
C ASP A 145 16.62 16.09 -2.21
N GLY A 146 16.10 14.94 -2.63
CA GLY A 146 14.69 14.59 -2.59
C GLY A 146 14.02 14.55 -3.95
N ILE A 147 13.00 13.71 -4.05
CA ILE A 147 12.20 13.50 -5.25
C ILE A 147 10.82 14.15 -5.02
N ASN A 148 10.40 15.02 -5.92
CA ASN A 148 9.05 15.57 -5.89
C ASN A 148 8.03 14.53 -6.34
N VAL A 149 7.16 14.10 -5.41
CA VAL A 149 6.21 13.01 -5.60
C VAL A 149 5.22 13.29 -6.73
N GLU A 150 4.64 14.49 -6.76
CA GLU A 150 3.66 14.89 -7.78
C GLU A 150 4.28 14.95 -9.18
N HIS A 151 5.50 15.48 -9.29
CA HIS A 151 6.21 15.53 -10.56
C HIS A 151 6.57 14.11 -11.03
N ALA A 152 7.07 13.26 -10.14
CA ALA A 152 7.37 11.86 -10.44
C ALA A 152 6.12 11.09 -10.89
N LYS A 153 4.97 11.32 -10.23
CA LYS A 153 3.69 10.66 -10.59
C LYS A 153 3.23 11.06 -11.99
N LYS A 154 3.22 12.34 -12.28
CA LYS A 154 2.84 12.86 -13.62
C LYS A 154 3.75 12.29 -14.71
N TYR A 155 5.05 12.25 -14.44
CA TYR A 155 6.03 11.70 -15.39
C TYR A 155 5.79 10.20 -15.63
N PHE A 156 5.62 9.42 -14.54
CA PHE A 156 5.41 7.97 -14.64
C PHE A 156 4.10 7.59 -15.34
N ILE A 157 3.02 8.34 -15.08
CA ILE A 157 1.74 8.12 -15.78
C ILE A 157 1.90 8.30 -17.29
N LYS A 158 2.63 9.36 -17.70
CA LYS A 158 2.83 9.70 -19.12
C LYS A 158 3.77 8.71 -19.82
N ASN A 159 4.89 8.36 -19.19
CA ASN A 159 5.99 7.62 -19.84
C ASN A 159 6.00 6.13 -19.49
N LYS A 160 5.25 5.71 -18.47
CA LYS A 160 5.24 4.33 -17.92
C LYS A 160 6.61 3.82 -17.46
N SER A 161 7.59 4.71 -17.35
CA SER A 161 8.97 4.46 -16.92
C SER A 161 9.56 5.73 -16.32
N PHE A 162 10.61 5.56 -15.50
CA PHE A 162 11.43 6.67 -15.01
C PHE A 162 12.69 6.91 -15.87
N GLU A 163 12.88 6.17 -16.95
CA GLU A 163 13.97 6.43 -17.88
C GLU A 163 13.91 7.88 -18.39
N ASN A 164 15.07 8.56 -18.40
CA ASN A 164 15.19 9.98 -18.72
C ASN A 164 14.40 10.95 -17.81
N TYR A 165 14.07 10.57 -16.58
CA TYR A 165 13.49 11.51 -15.63
C TYR A 165 14.49 12.63 -15.30
N PRO A 166 14.10 13.92 -15.48
CA PRO A 166 15.09 15.01 -15.54
C PRO A 166 15.64 15.46 -14.18
N LYS A 167 15.02 15.04 -13.07
CA LYS A 167 15.32 15.56 -11.72
C LYS A 167 15.88 14.52 -10.77
N ALA A 168 16.33 13.38 -11.27
CA ALA A 168 16.95 12.32 -10.48
C ALA A 168 17.75 11.38 -11.37
N SER A 169 18.71 10.67 -10.80
CA SER A 169 19.49 9.66 -11.50
C SER A 169 18.66 8.41 -11.72
N PHE A 170 18.58 7.96 -12.97
CA PHE A 170 17.90 6.70 -13.30
C PHE A 170 18.74 5.49 -12.89
N VAL A 171 18.13 4.51 -12.25
CA VAL A 171 18.73 3.24 -11.82
C VAL A 171 18.00 2.10 -12.52
N LYS A 172 18.66 1.49 -13.52
CA LYS A 172 18.07 0.44 -14.36
C LYS A 172 17.64 -0.77 -13.53
N ASP A 173 18.51 -1.25 -12.64
CA ASP A 173 18.17 -2.29 -11.66
C ASP A 173 17.66 -1.65 -10.38
N SER A 174 16.34 -1.53 -10.27
CA SER A 174 15.70 -0.89 -9.12
C SER A 174 15.94 -1.63 -7.80
N SER A 175 16.31 -2.90 -7.81
CA SER A 175 16.64 -3.65 -6.61
C SER A 175 17.86 -3.09 -5.86
N LEU A 176 18.75 -2.42 -6.56
CA LEU A 176 19.90 -1.73 -5.98
C LEU A 176 19.50 -0.56 -5.07
N LEU A 177 18.32 0.04 -5.30
CA LEU A 177 17.81 1.11 -4.46
C LEU A 177 17.45 0.62 -3.04
N LEU A 178 16.99 -0.62 -2.90
CA LEU A 178 16.66 -1.18 -1.59
C LEU A 178 17.89 -1.34 -0.69
N LYS A 179 19.08 -1.40 -1.28
CA LYS A 179 20.36 -1.55 -0.57
C LYS A 179 20.99 -0.21 -0.21
N ARG A 180 20.50 0.90 -0.76
CA ARG A 180 21.03 2.22 -0.47
C ARG A 180 20.72 2.66 0.96
N GLN A 181 21.62 3.43 1.53
CA GLN A 181 21.45 3.99 2.85
C GLN A 181 20.24 4.94 2.89
N CYS A 182 19.37 4.74 3.85
CA CYS A 182 18.25 5.61 4.19
C CYS A 182 17.83 5.37 5.64
N ASP A 183 17.02 6.24 6.20
CA ASP A 183 16.46 6.02 7.53
C ASP A 183 15.33 5.00 7.49
N ILE A 184 14.44 5.10 6.49
CA ILE A 184 13.25 4.26 6.37
C ILE A 184 13.20 3.61 4.99
N LEU A 185 13.07 2.29 4.91
CA LEU A 185 12.79 1.55 3.68
C LEU A 185 11.32 1.08 3.69
N ILE A 186 10.59 1.38 2.63
CA ILE A 186 9.17 1.08 2.54
C ILE A 186 8.87 0.22 1.31
N PRO A 187 8.83 -1.11 1.44
CA PRO A 187 8.31 -1.99 0.39
C PRO A 187 6.78 -1.87 0.32
N ALA A 188 6.27 -1.38 -0.82
CA ALA A 188 4.86 -1.14 -1.09
C ALA A 188 4.39 -1.73 -2.42
N ALA A 189 5.09 -2.74 -2.97
CA ALA A 189 4.78 -3.34 -4.27
C ALA A 189 4.23 -4.76 -4.13
N ARG A 190 5.08 -5.71 -3.76
CA ARG A 190 4.73 -7.14 -3.77
C ARG A 190 5.47 -7.92 -2.68
N GLU A 191 5.06 -9.15 -2.52
CA GLU A 191 5.67 -10.12 -1.62
C GLU A 191 7.12 -10.49 -1.99
N ASN A 192 7.88 -10.98 -1.00
CA ASN A 192 9.21 -11.58 -1.17
C ASN A 192 10.22 -10.71 -1.93
N VAL A 193 10.20 -9.40 -1.73
CA VAL A 193 11.21 -8.49 -2.32
C VAL A 193 12.49 -8.43 -1.49
N ILE A 194 12.41 -8.71 -0.19
CA ILE A 194 13.55 -8.86 0.72
C ILE A 194 13.62 -10.32 1.16
N THR A 195 14.66 -11.00 0.72
CA THR A 195 14.87 -12.43 0.96
C THR A 195 16.27 -12.67 1.52
N GLU A 196 16.62 -13.94 1.78
CA GLU A 196 17.99 -14.32 2.18
C GLU A 196 19.07 -13.88 1.19
N LYS A 197 18.71 -13.58 -0.06
CA LYS A 197 19.66 -13.16 -1.10
C LYS A 197 20.10 -11.72 -1.01
N ASN A 198 19.29 -10.84 -0.38
CA ASN A 198 19.54 -9.40 -0.35
C ASN A 198 19.35 -8.77 1.05
N ALA A 199 18.78 -9.48 2.00
CA ALA A 199 18.53 -8.94 3.34
C ALA A 199 19.82 -8.51 4.07
N ALA A 200 20.95 -9.16 3.80
CA ALA A 200 22.23 -8.79 4.38
C ALA A 200 22.77 -7.44 3.88
N ASP A 201 22.34 -7.02 2.69
CA ASP A 201 22.80 -5.77 2.04
C ASP A 201 21.91 -4.57 2.37
N ILE A 202 20.80 -4.75 3.11
CA ILE A 202 19.92 -3.67 3.50
C ILE A 202 20.61 -2.76 4.50
N SER A 203 20.63 -1.47 4.19
CA SER A 203 21.30 -0.43 5.00
C SER A 203 20.31 0.53 5.69
N ALA A 204 19.01 0.30 5.58
CA ALA A 204 17.99 1.07 6.27
C ALA A 204 18.02 0.80 7.79
N LYS A 205 17.65 1.80 8.60
CA LYS A 205 17.51 1.65 10.05
C LYS A 205 16.16 1.06 10.45
N LEU A 206 15.13 1.39 9.68
CA LEU A 206 13.74 0.97 9.88
C LEU A 206 13.16 0.47 8.56
N ILE A 207 12.44 -0.63 8.58
CA ILE A 207 11.63 -1.10 7.46
C ILE A 207 10.15 -1.01 7.86
N VAL A 208 9.30 -0.51 6.96
CA VAL A 208 7.85 -0.44 7.15
C VAL A 208 7.15 -1.22 6.03
N GLU A 209 6.58 -2.35 6.35
CA GLU A 209 5.95 -3.25 5.37
C GLU A 209 4.58 -2.70 4.92
N ALA A 210 4.57 -1.91 3.87
CA ALA A 210 3.32 -1.39 3.29
C ALA A 210 2.65 -2.39 2.32
N ALA A 211 3.40 -3.30 1.71
CA ALA A 211 2.88 -4.46 0.97
C ALA A 211 2.64 -5.64 1.91
N ASN A 212 1.90 -6.66 1.46
CA ASN A 212 1.74 -7.90 2.18
C ASN A 212 2.94 -8.83 1.95
N GLY A 213 3.52 -9.36 3.04
CA GLY A 213 4.61 -10.31 3.01
C GLY A 213 5.85 -9.89 2.21
N PRO A 214 6.31 -8.64 2.24
CA PRO A 214 7.43 -8.18 1.40
C PRO A 214 8.77 -8.78 1.85
N ILE A 215 8.85 -9.27 3.09
CA ILE A 215 10.05 -9.88 3.66
C ILE A 215 9.82 -11.38 3.86
N SER A 216 10.70 -12.21 3.28
CA SER A 216 10.65 -13.65 3.53
C SER A 216 11.07 -13.98 4.97
N TYR A 217 10.62 -15.13 5.49
CA TYR A 217 11.00 -15.59 6.83
C TYR A 217 12.53 -15.60 7.05
N LYS A 218 13.30 -16.16 6.09
CA LYS A 218 14.76 -16.17 6.16
C LYS A 218 15.36 -14.76 6.06
N GLY A 219 14.78 -13.91 5.22
CA GLY A 219 15.17 -12.48 5.15
C GLY A 219 15.00 -11.78 6.48
N ASN A 220 13.85 -11.98 7.14
CA ASN A 220 13.58 -11.39 8.46
C ASN A 220 14.57 -11.87 9.53
N GLN A 221 14.98 -13.13 9.52
CA GLN A 221 16.01 -13.63 10.44
C GLN A 221 17.35 -12.90 10.25
N ILE A 222 17.73 -12.58 9.01
CA ILE A 222 18.97 -11.83 8.71
C ILE A 222 18.83 -10.38 9.17
N LEU A 223 17.71 -9.71 8.88
CA LEU A 223 17.44 -8.34 9.32
C LEU A 223 17.51 -8.21 10.85
N ASN A 224 16.91 -9.17 11.56
CA ASN A 224 16.96 -9.21 13.03
C ASN A 224 18.39 -9.34 13.56
N LYS A 225 19.23 -10.19 12.94
CA LYS A 225 20.66 -10.30 13.29
C LYS A 225 21.41 -8.99 13.06
N ASN A 226 21.05 -8.26 12.01
CA ASN A 226 21.62 -6.96 11.66
C ASN A 226 21.01 -5.82 12.50
N ARG A 227 20.05 -6.11 13.39
CA ARG A 227 19.36 -5.13 14.25
C ARG A 227 18.56 -4.09 13.44
N ILE A 228 18.08 -4.46 12.29
CA ILE A 228 17.13 -3.65 11.50
C ILE A 228 15.74 -3.94 12.02
N PHE A 229 15.05 -2.91 12.49
CA PHE A 229 13.68 -3.04 13.00
C PHE A 229 12.69 -3.09 11.86
N VAL A 230 11.70 -3.96 11.95
CA VAL A 230 10.64 -4.10 10.96
C VAL A 230 9.28 -3.83 11.61
N ILE A 231 8.54 -2.87 11.08
CA ILE A 231 7.12 -2.71 11.40
C ILE A 231 6.36 -3.67 10.47
N PRO A 232 5.68 -4.69 11.00
CA PRO A 232 5.09 -5.76 10.19
C PRO A 232 3.87 -5.27 9.40
N ASP A 233 3.62 -5.91 8.28
CA ASP A 233 2.54 -5.62 7.33
C ASP A 233 1.15 -5.62 7.96
N ILE A 234 0.85 -6.61 8.79
CA ILE A 234 -0.45 -6.74 9.48
C ILE A 234 -0.81 -5.49 10.32
N LEU A 235 0.19 -4.76 10.80
CA LEU A 235 0.01 -3.50 11.49
C LEU A 235 0.07 -2.33 10.50
N ALA A 236 1.13 -2.25 9.70
CA ALA A 236 1.44 -1.08 8.88
C ALA A 236 0.37 -0.80 7.83
N ASN A 237 -0.13 -1.82 7.11
CA ASN A 237 -1.08 -1.65 6.00
C ASN A 237 -2.56 -1.82 6.40
N SER A 238 -2.85 -1.98 7.68
CA SER A 238 -4.21 -2.23 8.21
C SER A 238 -5.23 -1.12 7.92
N GLY A 239 -4.79 0.10 7.60
CA GLY A 239 -5.68 1.23 7.32
C GLY A 239 -6.67 0.96 6.18
N GLY A 240 -6.25 0.23 5.16
CA GLY A 240 -7.11 -0.18 4.05
C GLY A 240 -8.27 -1.09 4.49
N VAL A 241 -7.97 -2.13 5.26
CA VAL A 241 -9.00 -3.06 5.75
C VAL A 241 -9.88 -2.41 6.82
N ALA A 242 -9.34 -1.52 7.65
CA ALA A 242 -10.13 -0.76 8.62
C ALA A 242 -11.22 0.09 7.91
N VAL A 243 -10.89 0.77 6.82
CA VAL A 243 -11.87 1.53 6.03
C VAL A 243 -12.86 0.60 5.33
N SER A 244 -12.44 -0.58 4.87
CA SER A 244 -13.35 -1.61 4.37
C SER A 244 -14.38 -2.03 5.43
N TYR A 245 -13.94 -2.24 6.67
CA TYR A 245 -14.84 -2.55 7.79
C TYR A 245 -15.84 -1.41 8.03
N PHE A 246 -15.42 -0.15 8.03
CA PHE A 246 -16.32 0.99 8.19
C PHE A 246 -17.31 1.13 7.01
N GLU A 247 -16.90 0.82 5.79
CA GLU A 247 -17.81 0.79 4.65
C GLU A 247 -18.88 -0.29 4.85
N TRP A 248 -18.49 -1.48 5.28
CA TRP A 248 -19.40 -2.58 5.58
C TRP A 248 -20.37 -2.19 6.70
N VAL A 249 -19.88 -1.68 7.84
CA VAL A 249 -20.73 -1.21 8.97
C VAL A 249 -21.73 -0.14 8.52
N LYS A 250 -21.29 0.82 7.70
CA LYS A 250 -22.15 1.86 7.14
C LYS A 250 -23.31 1.25 6.33
N ASN A 251 -23.04 0.17 5.59
CA ASN A 251 -24.01 -0.44 4.68
C ASN A 251 -24.94 -1.48 5.35
N ILE A 252 -24.66 -1.93 6.57
CA ILE A 252 -25.54 -2.77 7.39
C ILE A 252 -26.33 -1.98 8.46
N ARG A 253 -26.04 -0.69 8.62
CA ARG A 253 -26.79 0.20 9.51
C ARG A 253 -27.79 1.01 8.68
N HIS A 254 -29.05 0.91 9.03
CA HIS A 254 -30.17 1.70 8.50
C HIS A 254 -30.64 2.71 9.54
#